data_7e4189128dbbaa57d4d9338cf1219adb
#
_entry.id   7e4189128dbbaa57d4d9338cf1219adb
#
_cell.length_a   1.000
_cell.length_b   1.000
_cell.length_c   1.000
_cell.angle_alpha   90.00
_cell.angle_beta   90.00
_cell.angle_gamma   90.00
#
_symmetry.space_group_name_H-M   'P 1'
#
loop_
_entity.id
_entity.type
_entity.pdbx_description
1 polymer ?
#
loop_
_entity_poly.entity_id
_entity_poly.type
_entity_poly.pdbx_seq_one_letter_code
_entity_poly.pdbx_strand_id
1 'polypeptide(L)'
;VPFSREKNERLKGVSRMESLDIVLEDSGLGLPEAAKLRLAEQKNDHYREMIGRITPADLLPGIPELLDSLRERGIQVGLASASLNAPVILERLGAARWFQAIADPASLRRGKPDPEIFLQAAELLGVTPGNCIGVEDAAAGIAAIKAAGMKAVGIGSPAQLGDADLLLPRTAELSVEQLLELIKP
;
A
#
# COMPACT_ATOMS: atom_id res chain seq x y z
N VAL A 1 14.24 22.09 -3.20
CA VAL A 1 13.47 21.86 -1.97
C VAL A 1 14.25 20.90 -1.07
N PRO A 2 14.47 21.20 0.23
CA PRO A 2 15.10 20.26 1.15
C PRO A 2 14.26 18.99 1.27
N PHE A 3 14.91 17.83 1.21
CA PHE A 3 14.24 16.53 1.26
C PHE A 3 14.95 15.61 2.25
N SER A 4 14.32 15.35 3.39
CA SER A 4 14.85 14.49 4.44
C SER A 4 14.28 13.07 4.37
N ARG A 5 14.94 12.12 5.04
CA ARG A 5 14.42 10.77 5.20
C ARG A 5 13.07 10.75 5.93
N GLU A 6 12.91 11.59 6.95
CA GLU A 6 11.65 11.74 7.69
C GLU A 6 10.52 12.22 6.76
N LYS A 7 10.79 13.24 5.93
CA LYS A 7 9.84 13.72 4.92
C LYS A 7 9.48 12.61 3.93
N ASN A 8 10.47 11.80 3.49
CA ASN A 8 10.22 10.66 2.61
C ASN A 8 9.28 9.62 3.23
N GLU A 9 9.40 9.34 4.54
CA GLU A 9 8.49 8.40 5.21
C GLU A 9 7.03 8.90 5.18
N ARG A 10 6.81 10.21 5.27
CA ARG A 10 5.46 10.82 5.17
C ARG A 10 4.82 10.71 3.78
N LEU A 11 5.61 10.42 2.74
CA LEU A 11 5.09 10.22 1.38
C LEU A 11 4.51 8.82 1.15
N LYS A 12 4.78 7.88 2.05
CA LYS A 12 4.32 6.51 1.90
C LYS A 12 2.81 6.40 2.15
N GLY A 13 2.13 5.68 1.30
CA GLY A 13 0.71 5.35 1.44
C GLY A 13 -0.26 6.50 1.14
N VAL A 14 0.22 7.70 0.82
CA VAL A 14 -0.61 8.85 0.46
C VAL A 14 -0.72 9.05 -1.06
N SER A 15 -1.69 9.87 -1.48
CA SER A 15 -1.91 10.15 -2.90
C SER A 15 -0.76 10.94 -3.53
N ARG A 16 -0.72 10.98 -4.87
CA ARG A 16 0.30 11.74 -5.64
C ARG A 16 0.30 13.23 -5.29
N MET A 17 -0.87 13.84 -5.19
CA MET A 17 -0.99 15.27 -4.89
C MET A 17 -0.61 15.58 -3.45
N GLU A 18 -1.06 14.78 -2.49
CA GLU A 18 -0.64 14.90 -1.09
C GLU A 18 0.87 14.75 -0.94
N SER A 19 1.48 13.78 -1.65
CA SER A 19 2.94 13.63 -1.68
C SER A 19 3.64 14.89 -2.18
N LEU A 20 3.11 15.53 -3.23
CA LEU A 20 3.66 16.78 -3.74
C LEU A 20 3.51 17.91 -2.74
N ASP A 21 2.35 18.04 -2.09
CA ASP A 21 2.11 19.07 -1.08
C ASP A 21 3.06 18.90 0.12
N ILE A 22 3.29 17.67 0.60
CA ILE A 22 4.29 17.37 1.65
C ILE A 22 5.70 17.79 1.20
N VAL A 23 6.08 17.51 -0.06
CA VAL A 23 7.39 17.93 -0.59
C VAL A 23 7.53 19.45 -0.59
N LEU A 24 6.46 20.17 -0.92
CA LEU A 24 6.47 21.61 -1.08
C LEU A 24 6.22 22.39 0.23
N GLU A 25 5.74 21.80 1.31
CA GLU A 25 5.30 22.49 2.53
C GLU A 25 6.33 23.47 3.10
N ASP A 26 7.63 23.12 3.08
CA ASP A 26 8.73 23.95 3.61
C ASP A 26 9.48 24.73 2.50
N SER A 27 8.97 24.71 1.28
CA SER A 27 9.67 25.30 0.14
C SER A 27 9.48 26.81 0.05
N GLY A 28 8.47 27.38 0.69
CA GLY A 28 8.05 28.77 0.50
C GLY A 28 7.49 29.06 -0.90
N LEU A 29 7.33 28.04 -1.74
CA LEU A 29 6.84 28.17 -3.13
C LEU A 29 5.32 28.11 -3.16
N GLY A 30 4.67 29.27 -3.31
CA GLY A 30 3.22 29.34 -3.58
C GLY A 30 2.89 28.95 -5.02
N LEU A 31 3.02 27.67 -5.37
CA LEU A 31 2.75 27.23 -6.74
C LEU A 31 1.25 27.20 -7.05
N PRO A 32 0.83 27.76 -8.20
CA PRO A 32 -0.54 27.60 -8.69
C PRO A 32 -0.85 26.12 -8.95
N GLU A 33 -2.12 25.73 -8.80
CA GLU A 33 -2.58 24.33 -8.96
C GLU A 33 -2.15 23.72 -10.31
N ALA A 34 -2.25 24.50 -11.40
CA ALA A 34 -1.80 24.07 -12.72
C ALA A 34 -0.29 23.77 -12.79
N ALA A 35 0.54 24.42 -11.98
CA ALA A 35 1.97 24.10 -11.89
C ALA A 35 2.21 22.84 -11.07
N LYS A 36 1.47 22.65 -9.97
CA LYS A 36 1.52 21.41 -9.18
C LYS A 36 1.14 20.20 -10.01
N LEU A 37 0.04 20.28 -10.79
CA LEU A 37 -0.38 19.21 -11.68
C LEU A 37 0.71 18.83 -12.69
N ARG A 38 1.33 19.82 -13.34
CA ARG A 38 2.44 19.54 -14.28
C ARG A 38 3.62 18.85 -13.61
N LEU A 39 4.02 19.27 -12.40
CA LEU A 39 5.11 18.63 -11.66
C LEU A 39 4.76 17.19 -11.27
N ALA A 40 3.51 16.97 -10.85
CA ALA A 40 3.01 15.64 -10.52
C ALA A 40 2.99 14.72 -11.75
N GLU A 41 2.62 15.24 -12.93
CA GLU A 41 2.69 14.50 -14.20
C GLU A 41 4.13 14.17 -14.60
N GLN A 42 5.04 15.12 -14.62
CA GLN A 42 6.45 14.89 -14.95
C GLN A 42 7.08 13.83 -14.05
N LYS A 43 6.82 13.91 -12.74
CA LYS A 43 7.29 12.89 -11.77
C LYS A 43 6.68 11.51 -12.09
N ASN A 44 5.40 11.47 -12.46
CA ASN A 44 4.73 10.24 -12.81
C ASN A 44 5.28 9.61 -14.11
N ASP A 45 5.59 10.41 -15.12
CA ASP A 45 6.17 9.91 -16.38
C ASP A 45 7.54 9.26 -16.12
N HIS A 46 8.39 9.95 -15.35
CA HIS A 46 9.66 9.36 -14.93
C HIS A 46 9.48 8.08 -14.10
N TYR A 47 8.49 8.04 -13.20
CA TYR A 47 8.17 6.86 -12.42
C TYR A 47 7.69 5.69 -13.32
N ARG A 48 6.89 5.98 -14.35
CA ARG A 48 6.45 4.96 -15.34
C ARG A 48 7.62 4.37 -16.13
N GLU A 49 8.62 5.18 -16.47
CA GLU A 49 9.85 4.67 -17.09
C GLU A 49 10.58 3.69 -16.16
N MET A 50 10.65 4.00 -14.87
CA MET A 50 11.24 3.10 -13.86
C MET A 50 10.42 1.81 -13.72
N ILE A 51 9.08 1.89 -13.65
CA ILE A 51 8.19 0.73 -13.62
C ILE A 51 8.42 -0.17 -14.84
N GLY A 52 8.72 0.40 -16.00
CA GLY A 52 9.03 -0.36 -17.21
C GLY A 52 10.22 -1.32 -17.08
N ARG A 53 11.08 -1.13 -16.08
CA ARG A 53 12.23 -1.99 -15.78
C ARG A 53 11.94 -3.09 -14.77
N ILE A 54 10.79 -3.06 -14.12
CA ILE A 54 10.38 -4.06 -13.13
C ILE A 54 10.20 -5.42 -13.81
N THR A 55 10.63 -6.46 -13.12
CA THR A 55 10.58 -7.86 -13.51
C THR A 55 10.08 -8.72 -12.35
N PRO A 56 9.72 -9.98 -12.56
CA PRO A 56 9.34 -10.89 -11.47
C PRO A 56 10.45 -11.09 -10.40
N ALA A 57 11.71 -10.85 -10.74
CA ALA A 57 12.83 -10.92 -9.79
C ALA A 57 12.83 -9.79 -8.74
N ASP A 58 12.02 -8.74 -8.96
CA ASP A 58 11.87 -7.63 -8.03
C ASP A 58 10.78 -7.89 -6.96
N LEU A 59 10.11 -9.04 -7.00
CA LEU A 59 9.24 -9.47 -5.90
C LEU A 59 10.04 -9.60 -4.61
N LEU A 60 9.47 -9.05 -3.53
CA LEU A 60 10.11 -9.12 -2.23
C LEU A 60 10.24 -10.58 -1.75
N PRO A 61 11.33 -10.91 -1.04
CA PRO A 61 11.56 -12.26 -0.54
C PRO A 61 10.40 -12.80 0.32
N GLY A 62 9.99 -14.05 0.09
CA GLY A 62 8.91 -14.72 0.79
C GLY A 62 7.50 -14.42 0.25
N ILE A 63 7.35 -13.40 -0.61
CA ILE A 63 6.02 -13.02 -1.12
C ILE A 63 5.45 -14.04 -2.12
N PRO A 64 6.20 -14.58 -3.09
CA PRO A 64 5.66 -15.61 -3.98
C PRO A 64 5.12 -16.83 -3.22
N GLU A 65 5.91 -17.35 -2.27
CA GLU A 65 5.58 -18.50 -1.47
C GLU A 65 4.35 -18.26 -0.58
N LEU A 66 4.28 -17.08 0.04
CA LEU A 66 3.14 -16.65 0.83
C LEU A 66 1.86 -16.60 -0.02
N LEU A 67 1.89 -15.94 -1.18
CA LEU A 67 0.73 -15.77 -2.04
C LEU A 67 0.26 -17.10 -2.66
N ASP A 68 1.19 -17.99 -3.01
CA ASP A 68 0.84 -19.33 -3.45
C ASP A 68 0.20 -20.16 -2.32
N SER A 69 0.72 -20.08 -1.10
CA SER A 69 0.14 -20.76 0.06
C SER A 69 -1.26 -20.23 0.43
N LEU A 70 -1.48 -18.93 0.34
CA LEU A 70 -2.82 -18.33 0.52
C LEU A 70 -3.80 -18.86 -0.52
N ARG A 71 -3.40 -18.89 -1.80
CA ARG A 71 -4.22 -19.41 -2.90
C ARG A 71 -4.57 -20.89 -2.70
N GLU A 72 -3.63 -21.73 -2.33
CA GLU A 72 -3.85 -23.16 -2.06
C GLU A 72 -4.85 -23.42 -0.93
N ARG A 73 -4.90 -22.50 0.04
CA ARG A 73 -5.86 -22.54 1.16
C ARG A 73 -7.19 -21.88 0.86
N GLY A 74 -7.38 -21.37 -0.36
CA GLY A 74 -8.60 -20.66 -0.77
C GLY A 74 -8.78 -19.29 -0.10
N ILE A 75 -7.69 -18.68 0.41
CA ILE A 75 -7.71 -17.35 1.03
C ILE A 75 -7.57 -16.31 -0.09
N GLN A 76 -8.55 -15.42 -0.16
CA GLN A 76 -8.58 -14.37 -1.17
C GLN A 76 -7.60 -13.24 -0.84
N VAL A 77 -7.03 -12.63 -1.89
CA VAL A 77 -6.06 -11.54 -1.78
C VAL A 77 -6.56 -10.33 -2.57
N GLY A 78 -6.63 -9.17 -1.91
CA GLY A 78 -6.95 -7.89 -2.53
C GLY A 78 -5.79 -6.91 -2.44
N LEU A 79 -5.70 -5.99 -3.40
CA LEU A 79 -4.73 -4.89 -3.39
C LEU A 79 -5.42 -3.58 -3.03
N ALA A 80 -4.92 -2.91 -1.96
CA ALA A 80 -5.36 -1.59 -1.48
C ALA A 80 -4.20 -0.59 -1.63
N SER A 81 -3.89 -0.21 -2.86
CA SER A 81 -2.76 0.69 -3.19
C SER A 81 -3.25 2.11 -3.52
N ALA A 82 -2.59 3.14 -2.97
CA ALA A 82 -2.82 4.54 -3.35
C ALA A 82 -2.26 4.89 -4.75
N SER A 83 -1.55 3.98 -5.39
CA SER A 83 -0.92 4.20 -6.69
C SER A 83 -1.83 3.80 -7.85
N LEU A 84 -2.12 4.75 -8.74
CA LEU A 84 -2.78 4.48 -10.03
C LEU A 84 -1.96 3.56 -10.96
N ASN A 85 -0.67 3.40 -10.70
CA ASN A 85 0.19 2.52 -11.48
C ASN A 85 0.24 1.07 -10.94
N ALA A 86 -0.50 0.76 -9.88
CA ALA A 86 -0.46 -0.55 -9.25
C ALA A 86 -0.80 -1.72 -10.19
N PRO A 87 -1.80 -1.64 -11.09
CA PRO A 87 -2.09 -2.72 -12.04
C PRO A 87 -0.90 -3.02 -12.96
N VAL A 88 -0.23 -1.97 -13.47
CA VAL A 88 0.95 -2.14 -14.35
C VAL A 88 2.12 -2.77 -13.58
N ILE A 89 2.31 -2.39 -12.32
CA ILE A 89 3.35 -2.98 -11.46
C ILE A 89 3.06 -4.46 -11.22
N LEU A 90 1.81 -4.83 -10.90
CA LEU A 90 1.43 -6.24 -10.73
C LEU A 90 1.66 -7.07 -11.99
N GLU A 91 1.34 -6.52 -13.16
CA GLU A 91 1.59 -7.16 -14.45
C GLU A 91 3.09 -7.39 -14.67
N ARG A 92 3.92 -6.37 -14.47
CA ARG A 92 5.38 -6.44 -14.61
C ARG A 92 6.02 -7.45 -13.66
N LEU A 93 5.53 -7.52 -12.44
CA LEU A 93 5.95 -8.50 -11.44
C LEU A 93 5.43 -9.93 -11.74
N GLY A 94 4.52 -10.10 -12.70
CA GLY A 94 3.82 -11.38 -12.91
C GLY A 94 2.92 -11.77 -11.72
N ALA A 95 2.55 -10.77 -10.89
CA ALA A 95 1.86 -10.97 -9.62
C ALA A 95 0.33 -10.90 -9.73
N ALA A 96 -0.20 -10.40 -10.83
CA ALA A 96 -1.65 -10.19 -11.03
C ALA A 96 -2.49 -11.44 -10.75
N ARG A 97 -1.95 -12.64 -11.03
CA ARG A 97 -2.60 -13.94 -10.84
C ARG A 97 -3.02 -14.26 -9.41
N TRP A 98 -2.43 -13.60 -8.42
CA TRP A 98 -2.74 -13.84 -6.99
C TRP A 98 -3.85 -12.94 -6.45
N PHE A 99 -4.17 -11.83 -7.16
CA PHE A 99 -5.12 -10.84 -6.67
C PHE A 99 -6.50 -11.01 -7.32
N GLN A 100 -7.52 -11.24 -6.51
CA GLN A 100 -8.91 -11.33 -6.95
C GLN A 100 -9.59 -9.96 -7.00
N ALA A 101 -9.05 -8.96 -6.28
CA ALA A 101 -9.55 -7.60 -6.26
C ALA A 101 -8.42 -6.58 -6.25
N ILE A 102 -8.62 -5.46 -6.93
CA ILE A 102 -7.75 -4.29 -6.91
C ILE A 102 -8.64 -3.08 -6.65
N ALA A 103 -8.47 -2.45 -5.49
CA ALA A 103 -9.17 -1.22 -5.16
C ALA A 103 -8.70 -0.08 -6.07
N ASP A 104 -9.64 0.73 -6.57
CA ASP A 104 -9.33 1.86 -7.44
C ASP A 104 -9.14 3.14 -6.64
N PRO A 105 -7.90 3.64 -6.47
CA PRO A 105 -7.65 4.87 -5.72
C PRO A 105 -8.27 6.12 -6.36
N ALA A 106 -8.62 6.09 -7.66
CA ALA A 106 -9.27 7.22 -8.32
C ALA A 106 -10.73 7.41 -7.92
N SER A 107 -11.38 6.36 -7.43
CA SER A 107 -12.78 6.40 -6.98
C SER A 107 -12.95 6.86 -5.53
N LEU A 108 -11.85 6.98 -4.77
CA LEU A 108 -11.89 7.32 -3.36
C LEU A 108 -12.12 8.80 -3.13
N ARG A 109 -12.81 9.13 -2.06
CA ARG A 109 -12.99 10.51 -1.57
C ARG A 109 -11.80 10.96 -0.72
N ARG A 110 -11.19 10.03 0.02
CA ARG A 110 -10.08 10.28 0.94
C ARG A 110 -9.05 9.17 0.84
N GLY A 111 -7.77 9.57 0.89
CA GLY A 111 -6.64 8.64 0.97
C GLY A 111 -6.36 8.19 2.40
N LYS A 112 -5.42 7.25 2.56
CA LYS A 112 -4.91 6.82 3.89
C LYS A 112 -4.48 8.06 4.69
N PRO A 113 -4.82 8.18 5.97
CA PRO A 113 -5.28 7.14 6.89
C PRO A 113 -6.78 6.85 6.90
N ASP A 114 -7.58 7.40 5.97
CA ASP A 114 -8.98 7.02 5.84
C ASP A 114 -9.09 5.54 5.42
N PRO A 115 -10.05 4.77 5.99
CA PRO A 115 -10.20 3.34 5.71
C PRO A 115 -10.76 3.01 4.32
N GLU A 116 -11.20 3.99 3.55
CA GLU A 116 -12.03 3.81 2.35
C GLU A 116 -11.43 2.81 1.36
N ILE A 117 -10.12 2.84 1.13
CA ILE A 117 -9.46 1.91 0.18
C ILE A 117 -9.46 0.46 0.66
N PHE A 118 -9.34 0.22 1.97
CA PHE A 118 -9.39 -1.13 2.54
C PHE A 118 -10.81 -1.66 2.58
N LEU A 119 -11.79 -0.81 2.89
CA LEU A 119 -13.20 -1.15 2.82
C LEU A 119 -13.62 -1.50 1.40
N GLN A 120 -13.17 -0.74 0.40
CA GLN A 120 -13.42 -1.05 -1.01
C GLN A 120 -12.80 -2.39 -1.41
N ALA A 121 -11.57 -2.67 -0.99
CA ALA A 121 -10.94 -3.97 -1.28
C ALA A 121 -11.73 -5.14 -0.67
N ALA A 122 -12.20 -5.01 0.57
CA ALA A 122 -13.02 -6.01 1.23
C ALA A 122 -14.38 -6.21 0.53
N GLU A 123 -15.03 -5.12 0.11
CA GLU A 123 -16.28 -5.15 -0.66
C GLU A 123 -16.10 -5.89 -1.99
N LEU A 124 -15.05 -5.58 -2.74
CA LEU A 124 -14.73 -6.25 -4.01
C LEU A 124 -14.46 -7.75 -3.84
N LEU A 125 -13.90 -8.15 -2.70
CA LEU A 125 -13.71 -9.56 -2.34
C LEU A 125 -14.96 -10.23 -1.80
N GLY A 126 -16.01 -9.47 -1.46
CA GLY A 126 -17.23 -9.98 -0.82
C GLY A 126 -17.01 -10.45 0.61
N VAL A 127 -16.03 -9.89 1.33
CA VAL A 127 -15.64 -10.29 2.70
C VAL A 127 -15.91 -9.15 3.68
N THR A 128 -16.39 -9.49 4.88
CA THR A 128 -16.55 -8.48 5.95
C THR A 128 -15.18 -8.01 6.47
N PRO A 129 -15.00 -6.71 6.76
CA PRO A 129 -13.71 -6.17 7.21
C PRO A 129 -13.11 -6.90 8.42
N GLY A 130 -13.95 -7.30 9.41
CA GLY A 130 -13.47 -8.03 10.60
C GLY A 130 -12.83 -9.40 10.30
N ASN A 131 -13.05 -9.95 9.11
CA ASN A 131 -12.44 -11.19 8.63
C ASN A 131 -11.25 -10.92 7.68
N CYS A 132 -10.81 -9.68 7.58
CA CYS A 132 -9.71 -9.28 6.74
C CYS A 132 -8.47 -8.92 7.57
N ILE A 133 -7.31 -9.16 6.97
CA ILE A 133 -6.01 -8.71 7.48
C ILE A 133 -5.40 -7.77 6.45
N GLY A 134 -5.05 -6.56 6.89
CA GLY A 134 -4.25 -5.65 6.07
C GLY A 134 -2.77 -5.81 6.37
N VAL A 135 -1.94 -5.86 5.34
CA VAL A 135 -0.47 -5.86 5.43
C VAL A 135 0.06 -4.56 4.85
N GLU A 136 0.91 -3.85 5.59
CA GLU A 136 1.28 -2.47 5.26
C GLU A 136 2.68 -2.12 5.79
N ASP A 137 3.36 -1.16 5.12
CA ASP A 137 4.68 -0.65 5.50
C ASP A 137 4.67 0.84 5.90
N ALA A 138 3.50 1.48 5.94
CA ALA A 138 3.33 2.89 6.25
C ALA A 138 2.39 3.11 7.44
N ALA A 139 2.72 4.07 8.31
CA ALA A 139 1.90 4.41 9.47
C ALA A 139 0.46 4.82 9.08
N ALA A 140 0.30 5.60 8.02
CA ALA A 140 -1.01 5.97 7.50
C ALA A 140 -1.83 4.76 7.03
N GLY A 141 -1.17 3.73 6.48
CA GLY A 141 -1.82 2.51 6.08
C GLY A 141 -2.23 1.64 7.27
N ILE A 142 -1.40 1.51 8.29
CA ILE A 142 -1.77 0.82 9.55
C ILE A 142 -2.99 1.48 10.19
N ALA A 143 -3.00 2.82 10.27
CA ALA A 143 -4.14 3.56 10.78
C ALA A 143 -5.42 3.31 9.97
N ALA A 144 -5.32 3.29 8.63
CA ALA A 144 -6.44 3.00 7.74
C ALA A 144 -6.99 1.57 7.91
N ILE A 145 -6.12 0.56 8.05
CA ILE A 145 -6.50 -0.84 8.31
C ILE A 145 -7.27 -0.94 9.63
N LYS A 146 -6.74 -0.34 10.69
CA LYS A 146 -7.39 -0.33 12.02
C LYS A 146 -8.75 0.39 11.97
N ALA A 147 -8.81 1.54 11.29
CA ALA A 147 -10.05 2.28 11.10
C ALA A 147 -11.11 1.51 10.27
N ALA A 148 -10.67 0.62 9.37
CA ALA A 148 -11.53 -0.30 8.63
C ALA A 148 -12.08 -1.46 9.50
N GLY A 149 -11.62 -1.61 10.74
CA GLY A 149 -11.99 -2.74 11.60
C GLY A 149 -11.28 -4.06 11.25
N MET A 150 -10.16 -3.98 10.53
CA MET A 150 -9.35 -5.12 10.14
C MET A 150 -8.18 -5.33 11.13
N LYS A 151 -7.58 -6.52 11.12
CA LYS A 151 -6.30 -6.76 11.77
C LYS A 151 -5.16 -6.19 10.93
N ALA A 152 -4.17 -5.57 11.57
CA ALA A 152 -3.07 -4.91 10.91
C ALA A 152 -1.74 -5.66 11.11
N VAL A 153 -1.08 -5.98 10.00
CA VAL A 153 0.29 -6.49 9.99
C VAL A 153 1.20 -5.39 9.43
N GLY A 154 2.18 -4.97 10.23
CA GLY A 154 3.20 -4.01 9.83
C GLY A 154 4.47 -4.69 9.36
N ILE A 155 5.00 -4.30 8.20
CA ILE A 155 6.32 -4.74 7.72
C ILE A 155 7.28 -3.57 7.78
N GLY A 156 8.18 -3.57 8.77
CA GLY A 156 9.15 -2.49 8.94
C GLY A 156 9.54 -2.20 10.39
N SER A 157 9.80 -0.92 10.68
CA SER A 157 10.29 -0.48 11.98
C SER A 157 9.18 -0.33 13.02
N PRO A 158 9.36 -0.84 14.25
CA PRO A 158 8.44 -0.61 15.36
C PRO A 158 8.18 0.87 15.67
N ALA A 159 9.18 1.72 15.49
CA ALA A 159 9.04 3.15 15.73
C ALA A 159 8.04 3.84 14.79
N GLN A 160 7.77 3.24 13.62
CA GLN A 160 6.85 3.77 12.62
C GLN A 160 5.50 3.04 12.60
N LEU A 161 5.47 1.76 12.95
CA LEU A 161 4.33 0.86 12.74
C LEU A 161 3.82 0.24 14.05
N GLY A 162 4.13 0.87 15.21
CA GLY A 162 3.88 0.32 16.55
C GLY A 162 2.43 -0.02 16.89
N ASP A 163 1.45 0.51 16.13
CA ASP A 163 0.02 0.23 16.33
C ASP A 163 -0.46 -1.04 15.59
N ALA A 164 0.42 -1.73 14.84
CA ALA A 164 0.09 -2.99 14.18
C ALA A 164 -0.17 -4.12 15.19
N ASP A 165 -1.11 -5.02 14.87
CA ASP A 165 -1.40 -6.21 15.70
C ASP A 165 -0.26 -7.25 15.63
N LEU A 166 0.45 -7.30 14.49
CA LEU A 166 1.67 -8.06 14.28
C LEU A 166 2.68 -7.17 13.56
N LEU A 167 3.92 -7.19 14.02
CA LEU A 167 5.01 -6.43 13.42
C LEU A 167 6.17 -7.34 13.05
N LEU A 168 6.59 -7.25 11.80
CA LEU A 168 7.70 -8.02 11.25
C LEU A 168 8.70 -7.08 10.56
N PRO A 169 10.00 -7.34 10.68
CA PRO A 169 11.01 -6.47 10.06
C PRO A 169 11.07 -6.61 8.53
N ARG A 170 10.67 -7.75 7.99
CA ARG A 170 10.78 -8.09 6.56
C ARG A 170 9.66 -9.02 6.11
N THR A 171 9.30 -8.94 4.83
CA THR A 171 8.30 -9.81 4.18
C THR A 171 8.64 -11.30 4.26
N ALA A 172 9.93 -11.64 4.23
CA ALA A 172 10.40 -13.03 4.32
C ALA A 172 10.05 -13.72 5.65
N GLU A 173 9.66 -12.96 6.67
CA GLU A 173 9.28 -13.49 7.98
C GLU A 173 7.75 -13.64 8.12
N LEU A 174 6.97 -13.21 7.14
CA LEU A 174 5.52 -13.32 7.15
C LEU A 174 5.08 -14.71 6.66
N SER A 175 4.28 -15.41 7.46
CA SER A 175 3.71 -16.72 7.12
C SER A 175 2.19 -16.74 7.21
N VAL A 176 1.56 -17.69 6.53
CA VAL A 176 0.10 -17.88 6.58
C VAL A 176 -0.34 -18.24 7.99
N GLU A 177 0.46 -19.02 8.72
CA GLU A 177 0.17 -19.44 10.10
C GLU A 177 0.05 -18.22 11.02
N GLN A 178 0.97 -17.26 10.92
CA GLN A 178 0.90 -16.01 11.69
C GLN A 178 -0.35 -15.19 11.35
N LEU A 179 -0.72 -15.12 10.06
CA LEU A 179 -1.95 -14.43 9.64
C LEU A 179 -3.20 -15.10 10.24
N LEU A 180 -3.28 -16.42 10.18
CA LEU A 180 -4.41 -17.18 10.72
C LEU A 180 -4.53 -17.07 12.26
N GLU A 181 -3.41 -16.92 12.97
CA GLU A 181 -3.44 -16.69 14.42
C GLU A 181 -4.12 -15.35 14.79
N LEU A 182 -3.98 -14.32 13.96
CA LEU A 182 -4.57 -13.00 14.22
C LEU A 182 -6.10 -12.97 14.15
N ILE A 183 -6.72 -13.90 13.42
CA ILE A 183 -8.18 -13.95 13.21
C ILE A 183 -8.84 -15.09 13.97
N LYS A 184 -8.08 -15.83 14.80
CA LYS A 184 -8.67 -16.80 15.72
C LYS A 184 -9.59 -16.06 16.72
N PRO A 185 -10.79 -16.62 16.99
CA PRO A 185 -11.72 -16.04 17.94
C PRO A 185 -11.19 -16.03 19.37
#